data_d06768843964947887ef93c87c876e91
#
_entry.id   d06768843964947887ef93c87c876e91
#
_cell.length_a   1.000
_cell.length_b   1.000
_cell.length_c   1.000
_cell.angle_alpha   90.00
_cell.angle_beta   90.00
_cell.angle_gamma   90.00
#
_symmetry.space_group_name_H-M   'P 1'
#
loop_
_entity.id
_entity.type
_entity.pdbx_description
1 polymer ?
#
loop_
_entity_poly.entity_id
_entity_poly.type
_entity_poly.pdbx_seq_one_letter_code
_entity_poly.pdbx_strand_id
1 'polypeptide(L)'
;SDKSGKYEMFQRLNTGGTSLSDQEVRNCLMVMINAPAFERFLRMANNSNFKNTINLAEKLLDERYDLELLTRFICLRHESIDNIKSISDLNTYLNARIIEIFNDADFNWDEEESVFDQSFGLIDSAISDRAFCKYYRERDKFSGQFLISAYEIVAISLGRVNGNVPQDFNLEEAIKA
;
A
#
# COMPACT_ATOMS: atom_id res chain seq x y z
N SER A 1 -23.74 -16.54 -0.19
CA SER A 1 -22.56 -17.25 -0.72
C SER A 1 -21.45 -17.15 0.31
N ASP A 2 -20.96 -18.28 0.76
CA ASP A 2 -19.97 -18.38 1.85
C ASP A 2 -18.60 -17.89 1.36
N LYS A 3 -18.30 -16.60 1.63
CA LYS A 3 -17.07 -15.94 1.21
C LYS A 3 -15.87 -16.36 2.10
N SER A 4 -16.14 -16.72 3.36
CA SER A 4 -15.16 -17.28 4.27
C SER A 4 -14.70 -18.66 3.79
N GLY A 5 -15.63 -19.49 3.30
CA GLY A 5 -15.31 -20.80 2.76
C GLY A 5 -14.44 -20.76 1.51
N LYS A 6 -14.57 -19.72 0.67
CA LYS A 6 -13.69 -19.54 -0.51
C LYS A 6 -12.24 -19.21 -0.09
N TYR A 7 -12.08 -18.37 0.93
CA TYR A 7 -10.76 -18.04 1.47
C TYR A 7 -10.07 -19.24 2.10
N GLU A 8 -10.80 -19.99 2.95
CA GLU A 8 -10.26 -21.20 3.56
C GLU A 8 -9.91 -22.27 2.52
N MET A 9 -10.76 -22.43 1.50
CA MET A 9 -10.50 -23.37 0.41
C MET A 9 -9.25 -22.96 -0.38
N PHE A 10 -9.05 -21.65 -0.65
CA PHE A 10 -7.89 -21.17 -1.35
C PHE A 10 -6.60 -21.34 -0.54
N GLN A 11 -6.64 -21.07 0.77
CA GLN A 11 -5.52 -21.35 1.67
C GLN A 11 -5.15 -22.84 1.70
N ARG A 12 -6.14 -23.72 1.72
CA ARG A 12 -5.90 -25.19 1.69
C ARG A 12 -5.33 -25.66 0.35
N LEU A 13 -5.74 -25.08 -0.77
CA LEU A 13 -5.18 -25.40 -2.09
C LEU A 13 -3.72 -24.98 -2.22
N ASN A 14 -3.31 -23.93 -1.49
CA ASN A 14 -1.94 -23.40 -1.50
C ASN A 14 -0.93 -24.30 -0.74
N THR A 15 -1.38 -25.33 -0.04
CA THR A 15 -0.51 -26.24 0.73
C THR A 15 0.10 -27.38 -0.10
N GLY A 16 -0.24 -27.49 -1.39
CA GLY A 16 0.10 -28.66 -2.24
C GLY A 16 1.19 -28.42 -3.31
N GLY A 17 1.82 -27.24 -3.39
CA GLY A 17 2.80 -26.88 -4.41
C GLY A 17 3.77 -25.80 -3.94
N THR A 18 4.35 -25.02 -4.86
CA THR A 18 5.04 -23.78 -4.51
C THR A 18 4.01 -22.85 -3.86
N SER A 19 4.20 -22.54 -2.58
CA SER A 19 3.24 -21.71 -1.83
C SER A 19 3.19 -20.29 -2.42
N LEU A 20 1.99 -19.81 -2.71
CA LEU A 20 1.77 -18.41 -3.06
C LEU A 20 2.13 -17.51 -1.87
N SER A 21 2.63 -16.33 -2.16
CA SER A 21 2.78 -15.28 -1.15
C SER A 21 1.41 -14.79 -0.66
N ASP A 22 1.38 -14.16 0.51
CA ASP A 22 0.15 -13.60 1.05
C ASP A 22 -0.51 -12.61 0.08
N GLN A 23 0.30 -11.83 -0.66
CA GLN A 23 -0.23 -10.88 -1.65
C GLN A 23 -0.81 -11.58 -2.88
N GLU A 24 -0.22 -12.66 -3.36
CA GLU A 24 -0.79 -13.44 -4.47
C GLU A 24 -2.13 -14.07 -4.08
N VAL A 25 -2.26 -14.55 -2.83
CA VAL A 25 -3.54 -15.02 -2.29
C VAL A 25 -4.57 -13.89 -2.26
N ARG A 26 -4.19 -12.70 -1.78
CA ARG A 26 -5.07 -11.52 -1.78
C ARG A 26 -5.50 -11.14 -3.20
N ASN A 27 -4.60 -11.14 -4.17
CA ASN A 27 -4.91 -10.82 -5.56
C ASN A 27 -5.98 -11.76 -6.14
N CYS A 28 -5.84 -13.05 -5.89
CA CYS A 28 -6.83 -14.04 -6.32
C CYS A 28 -8.21 -13.78 -5.68
N LEU A 29 -8.23 -13.45 -4.39
CA LEU A 29 -9.49 -13.13 -3.70
C LEU A 29 -10.13 -11.85 -4.22
N MET A 30 -9.36 -10.78 -4.38
CA MET A 30 -9.84 -9.50 -4.88
C MET A 30 -10.47 -9.63 -6.26
N VAL A 31 -9.83 -10.33 -7.21
CA VAL A 31 -10.41 -10.54 -8.55
C VAL A 31 -11.68 -11.39 -8.52
N MET A 32 -11.76 -12.38 -7.62
CA MET A 32 -12.94 -13.23 -7.46
C MET A 32 -14.13 -12.50 -6.82
N ILE A 33 -13.86 -11.51 -5.97
CA ILE A 33 -14.89 -10.74 -5.28
C ILE A 33 -15.43 -9.64 -6.19
N ASN A 34 -14.54 -8.84 -6.78
CA ASN A 34 -14.91 -7.67 -7.57
C ASN A 34 -13.83 -7.38 -8.64
N ALA A 35 -13.95 -8.04 -9.80
CA ALA A 35 -12.99 -7.88 -10.89
C ALA A 35 -12.87 -6.42 -11.39
N PRO A 36 -13.95 -5.63 -11.55
CA PRO A 36 -13.83 -4.22 -11.91
C PRO A 36 -13.03 -3.38 -10.89
N ALA A 37 -13.26 -3.59 -9.59
CA ALA A 37 -12.48 -2.93 -8.54
C ALA A 37 -11.00 -3.37 -8.58
N PHE A 38 -10.74 -4.65 -8.88
CA PHE A 38 -9.37 -5.15 -9.01
C PHE A 38 -8.65 -4.53 -10.22
N GLU A 39 -9.32 -4.28 -11.33
CA GLU A 39 -8.74 -3.53 -12.45
C GLU A 39 -8.36 -2.10 -12.05
N ARG A 40 -9.17 -1.42 -11.23
CA ARG A 40 -8.84 -0.11 -10.65
C ARG A 40 -7.60 -0.19 -9.77
N PHE A 41 -7.56 -1.17 -8.87
CA PHE A 41 -6.42 -1.45 -8.01
C PHE A 41 -5.12 -1.65 -8.82
N LEU A 42 -5.18 -2.40 -9.93
CA LEU A 42 -4.03 -2.58 -10.81
C LEU A 42 -3.61 -1.28 -11.53
N ARG A 43 -4.58 -0.42 -11.89
CA ARG A 43 -4.25 0.90 -12.46
C ARG A 43 -3.54 1.79 -11.45
N MET A 44 -3.99 1.80 -10.19
CA MET A 44 -3.31 2.52 -9.11
C MET A 44 -1.86 2.03 -8.93
N ALA A 45 -1.64 0.71 -8.91
CA ALA A 45 -0.29 0.14 -8.84
C ALA A 45 0.59 0.49 -10.06
N ASN A 46 -0.01 0.83 -11.20
CA ASN A 46 0.68 1.28 -12.39
C ASN A 46 0.87 2.81 -12.49
N ASN A 47 0.45 3.57 -11.47
CA ASN A 47 0.69 5.01 -11.39
C ASN A 47 2.19 5.31 -11.46
N SER A 48 2.59 6.28 -12.30
CA SER A 48 4.00 6.62 -12.53
C SER A 48 4.67 7.18 -11.28
N ASN A 49 3.99 8.09 -10.55
CA ASN A 49 4.54 8.69 -9.33
C ASN A 49 4.77 7.63 -8.25
N PHE A 50 3.83 6.69 -8.10
CA PHE A 50 3.99 5.57 -7.19
C PHE A 50 5.21 4.72 -7.57
N LYS A 51 5.32 4.30 -8.84
CA LYS A 51 6.45 3.50 -9.31
C LYS A 51 7.79 4.20 -9.16
N ASN A 52 7.84 5.50 -9.43
CA ASN A 52 9.06 6.30 -9.27
C ASN A 52 9.53 6.33 -7.81
N THR A 53 8.60 6.37 -6.86
CA THR A 53 8.93 6.55 -5.45
C THR A 53 9.31 5.27 -4.72
N ILE A 54 8.75 4.11 -5.10
CA ILE A 54 8.96 2.86 -4.35
C ILE A 54 10.30 2.16 -4.65
N ASN A 55 11.02 2.55 -5.68
CA ASN A 55 12.38 2.06 -6.03
C ASN A 55 12.73 0.66 -5.48
N LEU A 56 11.91 -0.33 -5.84
CA LEU A 56 12.02 -1.70 -5.36
C LEU A 56 13.08 -2.47 -6.14
N ALA A 57 13.79 -3.38 -5.47
CA ALA A 57 14.67 -4.34 -6.12
C ALA A 57 13.84 -5.25 -7.07
N GLU A 58 14.45 -5.69 -8.17
CA GLU A 58 13.83 -6.52 -9.21
C GLU A 58 13.08 -7.73 -8.62
N LYS A 59 13.70 -8.44 -7.69
CA LYS A 59 13.06 -9.56 -6.99
C LYS A 59 11.72 -9.20 -6.34
N LEU A 60 11.63 -8.04 -5.70
CA LEU A 60 10.38 -7.58 -5.05
C LEU A 60 9.32 -7.18 -6.08
N LEU A 61 9.75 -6.66 -7.24
CA LEU A 61 8.84 -6.38 -8.36
C LEU A 61 8.28 -7.68 -8.96
N ASP A 62 9.11 -8.71 -9.11
CA ASP A 62 8.68 -10.03 -9.58
C ASP A 62 7.69 -10.68 -8.61
N GLU A 63 7.88 -10.49 -7.31
CA GLU A 63 6.97 -10.94 -6.24
C GLU A 63 5.72 -10.04 -6.09
N ARG A 64 5.55 -9.02 -6.93
CA ARG A 64 4.43 -8.07 -6.89
C ARG A 64 4.30 -7.36 -5.54
N TYR A 65 5.43 -7.02 -4.93
CA TYR A 65 5.44 -6.27 -3.66
C TYR A 65 4.85 -4.86 -3.79
N ASP A 66 4.80 -4.31 -4.99
CA ASP A 66 4.05 -3.10 -5.34
C ASP A 66 2.57 -3.19 -4.94
N LEU A 67 1.94 -4.34 -5.15
CA LEU A 67 0.55 -4.59 -4.76
C LEU A 67 0.37 -4.75 -3.24
N GLU A 68 1.38 -5.31 -2.56
CA GLU A 68 1.41 -5.35 -1.10
C GLU A 68 1.44 -3.93 -0.51
N LEU A 69 2.28 -3.05 -1.06
CA LEU A 69 2.38 -1.65 -0.63
C LEU A 69 1.05 -0.90 -0.85
N LEU A 70 0.43 -1.08 -2.02
CA LEU A 70 -0.88 -0.50 -2.30
C LEU A 70 -1.96 -1.04 -1.36
N THR A 71 -1.95 -2.34 -1.06
CA THR A 71 -2.87 -2.94 -0.08
C THR A 71 -2.71 -2.28 1.30
N ARG A 72 -1.47 -2.07 1.76
CA ARG A 72 -1.19 -1.38 3.02
C ARG A 72 -1.71 0.05 3.00
N PHE A 73 -1.48 0.79 1.92
CA PHE A 73 -1.97 2.16 1.79
C PHE A 73 -3.49 2.22 1.94
N ILE A 74 -4.23 1.45 1.14
CA ILE A 74 -5.69 1.44 1.14
C ILE A 74 -6.26 1.00 2.49
N CYS A 75 -5.71 -0.08 3.08
CA CYS A 75 -6.24 -0.61 4.34
C CYS A 75 -5.93 0.29 5.54
N LEU A 76 -4.71 0.83 5.63
CA LEU A 76 -4.25 1.51 6.86
C LEU A 76 -4.60 3.01 6.88
N ARG A 77 -4.77 3.67 5.72
CA ARG A 77 -5.12 5.09 5.73
C ARG A 77 -6.49 5.38 6.35
N HIS A 78 -7.40 4.42 6.31
CA HIS A 78 -8.74 4.54 6.90
C HIS A 78 -8.80 4.17 8.39
N GLU A 79 -7.70 3.65 8.95
CA GLU A 79 -7.67 3.21 10.34
C GLU A 79 -7.22 4.30 11.31
N SER A 80 -7.72 4.24 12.54
CA SER A 80 -7.20 5.08 13.62
C SER A 80 -5.79 4.65 14.02
N ILE A 81 -4.98 5.59 14.54
CA ILE A 81 -3.63 5.27 15.02
C ILE A 81 -3.67 4.23 16.15
N ASP A 82 -4.68 4.29 17.01
CA ASP A 82 -4.81 3.34 18.13
C ASP A 82 -5.19 1.95 17.63
N ASN A 83 -6.03 1.85 16.60
CA ASN A 83 -6.33 0.57 15.95
C ASN A 83 -5.07 0.00 15.29
N ILE A 84 -4.29 0.81 14.56
CA ILE A 84 -3.03 0.36 13.94
C ILE A 84 -2.07 -0.19 15.01
N LYS A 85 -1.92 0.47 16.15
CA LYS A 85 -1.07 0.00 17.26
C LYS A 85 -1.54 -1.32 17.88
N SER A 86 -2.83 -1.62 17.79
CA SER A 86 -3.43 -2.84 18.34
C SER A 86 -3.33 -4.05 17.40
N ILE A 87 -2.90 -3.87 16.15
CA ILE A 87 -2.76 -4.95 15.16
C ILE A 87 -1.61 -5.86 15.61
N SER A 88 -1.93 -7.07 16.03
CA SER A 88 -0.95 -8.08 16.44
C SER A 88 -0.37 -8.86 15.25
N ASP A 89 -1.16 -9.07 14.20
CA ASP A 89 -0.79 -9.72 12.95
C ASP A 89 -1.29 -8.90 11.76
N LEU A 90 -0.35 -8.22 11.12
CA LEU A 90 -0.67 -7.33 10.02
C LEU A 90 -1.20 -8.07 8.79
N ASN A 91 -0.69 -9.27 8.48
CA ASN A 91 -1.17 -10.03 7.33
C ASN A 91 -2.62 -10.47 7.51
N THR A 92 -2.97 -10.99 8.67
CA THR A 92 -4.36 -11.36 8.99
C THR A 92 -5.27 -10.14 8.90
N TYR A 93 -4.83 -9.00 9.44
CA TYR A 93 -5.57 -7.74 9.35
C TYR A 93 -5.79 -7.30 7.90
N LEU A 94 -4.72 -7.24 7.08
CA LEU A 94 -4.79 -6.82 5.68
C LEU A 94 -5.71 -7.74 4.87
N ASN A 95 -5.66 -9.05 5.11
CA ASN A 95 -6.54 -10.03 4.45
C ASN A 95 -8.02 -9.75 4.75
N ALA A 96 -8.36 -9.53 6.02
CA ALA A 96 -9.73 -9.23 6.41
C ALA A 96 -10.21 -7.90 5.82
N ARG A 97 -9.39 -6.85 5.99
CA ARG A 97 -9.75 -5.49 5.61
C ARG A 97 -9.90 -5.31 4.09
N ILE A 98 -8.99 -5.85 3.28
CA ILE A 98 -9.09 -5.73 1.83
C ILE A 98 -10.32 -6.50 1.29
N ILE A 99 -10.66 -7.63 1.87
CA ILE A 99 -11.88 -8.38 1.52
C ILE A 99 -13.14 -7.58 1.85
N GLU A 100 -13.18 -6.90 2.99
CA GLU A 100 -14.29 -6.01 3.35
C GLU A 100 -14.44 -4.89 2.31
N ILE A 101 -13.36 -4.18 1.99
CA ILE A 101 -13.33 -3.09 1.02
C ILE A 101 -13.83 -3.55 -0.36
N PHE A 102 -13.36 -4.69 -0.85
CA PHE A 102 -13.77 -5.21 -2.15
C PHE A 102 -15.21 -5.74 -2.18
N ASN A 103 -15.79 -6.05 -1.03
CA ASN A 103 -17.20 -6.42 -0.89
C ASN A 103 -18.13 -5.23 -0.68
N ASP A 104 -17.59 -4.10 -0.31
CA ASP A 104 -18.36 -2.88 -0.06
C ASP A 104 -18.75 -2.23 -1.39
N ALA A 105 -20.04 -2.26 -1.71
CA ALA A 105 -20.57 -1.66 -2.93
C ALA A 105 -20.52 -0.13 -2.90
N ASP A 106 -20.46 0.45 -1.71
CA ASP A 106 -20.46 1.91 -1.47
C ASP A 106 -19.04 2.46 -1.30
N PHE A 107 -18.00 1.61 -1.39
CA PHE A 107 -16.61 2.05 -1.30
C PHE A 107 -16.26 3.01 -2.46
N ASN A 108 -15.85 4.22 -2.11
CA ASN A 108 -15.58 5.29 -3.07
C ASN A 108 -14.20 5.15 -3.73
N TRP A 109 -14.12 4.31 -4.76
CA TRP A 109 -12.89 4.10 -5.52
C TRP A 109 -12.37 5.35 -6.23
N ASP A 110 -13.25 6.31 -6.64
CA ASP A 110 -12.82 7.54 -7.29
C ASP A 110 -12.07 8.44 -6.31
N GLU A 111 -12.54 8.53 -5.08
CA GLU A 111 -11.84 9.24 -4.01
C GLU A 111 -10.51 8.53 -3.67
N GLU A 112 -10.52 7.20 -3.57
CA GLU A 112 -9.33 6.43 -3.26
C GLU A 112 -8.21 6.62 -4.28
N GLU A 113 -8.53 6.53 -5.57
CA GLU A 113 -7.60 6.81 -6.68
C GLU A 113 -7.08 8.25 -6.60
N SER A 114 -7.95 9.24 -6.37
CA SER A 114 -7.58 10.66 -6.28
C SER A 114 -6.62 10.91 -5.12
N VAL A 115 -6.90 10.37 -3.93
CA VAL A 115 -6.03 10.52 -2.76
C VAL A 115 -4.68 9.86 -2.97
N PHE A 116 -4.68 8.68 -3.59
CA PHE A 116 -3.45 7.97 -3.93
C PHE A 116 -2.58 8.80 -4.89
N ASP A 117 -3.17 9.30 -5.99
CA ASP A 117 -2.48 10.10 -7.00
C ASP A 117 -1.90 11.39 -6.40
N GLN A 118 -2.67 12.08 -5.55
CA GLN A 118 -2.20 13.29 -4.87
C GLN A 118 -1.05 12.99 -3.91
N SER A 119 -1.19 11.94 -3.08
CA SER A 119 -0.17 11.56 -2.11
C SER A 119 1.16 11.22 -2.78
N PHE A 120 1.12 10.35 -3.80
CA PHE A 120 2.33 9.94 -4.52
C PHE A 120 2.87 11.01 -5.46
N GLY A 121 2.03 11.90 -5.99
CA GLY A 121 2.46 13.09 -6.70
C GLY A 121 3.28 14.04 -5.82
N LEU A 122 2.86 14.25 -4.58
CA LEU A 122 3.63 15.05 -3.59
C LEU A 122 4.96 14.38 -3.25
N ILE A 123 4.96 13.07 -3.01
CA ILE A 123 6.19 12.34 -2.66
C ILE A 123 7.17 12.35 -3.82
N ASP A 124 6.72 12.07 -5.05
CA ASP A 124 7.57 12.04 -6.23
C ASP A 124 8.17 13.41 -6.52
N SER A 125 7.38 14.48 -6.45
CA SER A 125 7.86 15.84 -6.66
C SER A 125 8.84 16.32 -5.60
N ALA A 126 8.74 15.85 -4.35
CA ALA A 126 9.61 16.27 -3.26
C ALA A 126 10.95 15.53 -3.24
N ILE A 127 10.94 14.20 -3.36
CA ILE A 127 12.12 13.36 -3.07
C ILE A 127 12.29 12.23 -4.09
N SER A 128 11.22 11.89 -4.83
CA SER A 128 11.20 10.82 -5.84
C SER A 128 11.66 9.46 -5.27
N ASP A 129 12.59 8.79 -5.92
CA ASP A 129 13.09 7.44 -5.61
C ASP A 129 13.79 7.29 -4.25
N ARG A 130 14.01 8.41 -3.56
CA ARG A 130 14.66 8.45 -2.24
C ARG A 130 13.67 8.57 -1.07
N ALA A 131 12.39 8.71 -1.36
CA ALA A 131 11.35 9.01 -0.37
C ALA A 131 11.29 8.00 0.79
N PHE A 132 11.60 6.76 0.50
CA PHE A 132 11.52 5.66 1.48
C PHE A 132 12.89 5.07 1.80
N CYS A 133 13.96 5.86 1.63
CA CYS A 133 15.32 5.51 2.03
C CYS A 133 15.66 6.11 3.39
N LYS A 134 16.69 5.56 4.04
CA LYS A 134 17.21 6.13 5.29
C LYS A 134 17.88 7.47 5.04
N TYR A 135 17.50 8.48 5.84
CA TYR A 135 18.21 9.75 5.89
C TYR A 135 19.40 9.69 6.87
N TYR A 136 20.57 10.13 6.41
CA TYR A 136 21.80 10.20 7.19
C TYR A 136 22.14 11.69 7.47
N ARG A 137 21.81 12.17 8.66
CA ARG A 137 21.99 13.57 9.09
C ARG A 137 23.41 14.09 8.89
N GLU A 138 24.41 13.26 9.22
CA GLU A 138 25.83 13.63 9.13
C GLU A 138 26.30 13.91 7.69
N ARG A 139 25.58 13.42 6.69
CA ARG A 139 25.91 13.54 5.27
C ARG A 139 24.87 14.33 4.49
N ASP A 140 23.82 14.80 5.16
CA ASP A 140 22.63 15.43 4.54
C ASP A 140 22.14 14.65 3.30
N LYS A 141 21.95 13.34 3.45
CA LYS A 141 21.69 12.46 2.32
C LYS A 141 20.75 11.30 2.66
N PHE A 142 19.77 11.10 1.78
CA PHE A 142 19.02 9.84 1.72
C PHE A 142 19.84 8.77 1.00
N SER A 143 19.91 7.58 1.53
CA SER A 143 20.65 6.46 0.93
C SER A 143 20.20 5.11 1.50
N GLY A 144 20.49 4.06 0.76
CA GLY A 144 20.20 2.69 1.15
C GLY A 144 19.01 2.09 0.41
N GLN A 145 18.52 1.00 0.95
CA GLN A 145 17.39 0.25 0.37
C GLN A 145 16.06 0.87 0.79
N PHE A 146 15.00 0.49 0.08
CA PHE A 146 13.62 0.79 0.45
C PHE A 146 13.32 0.30 1.88
N LEU A 147 12.73 1.17 2.68
CA LEU A 147 12.30 0.90 4.05
C LEU A 147 10.79 0.92 4.14
N ILE A 148 10.20 -0.23 4.44
CA ILE A 148 8.74 -0.36 4.61
C ILE A 148 8.21 0.57 5.71
N SER A 149 8.96 0.76 6.81
CA SER A 149 8.57 1.66 7.89
C SER A 149 8.50 3.13 7.45
N ALA A 150 9.42 3.57 6.57
CA ALA A 150 9.37 4.91 6.00
C ALA A 150 8.15 5.07 5.08
N TYR A 151 7.86 4.05 4.26
CA TYR A 151 6.66 4.01 3.44
C TYR A 151 5.38 4.12 4.29
N GLU A 152 5.25 3.30 5.32
CA GLU A 152 4.08 3.30 6.20
C GLU A 152 3.89 4.64 6.90
N ILE A 153 4.97 5.27 7.35
CA ILE A 153 4.89 6.60 7.99
C ILE A 153 4.50 7.67 6.97
N VAL A 154 5.22 7.78 5.86
CA VAL A 154 5.07 8.91 4.93
C VAL A 154 3.82 8.75 4.08
N ALA A 155 3.69 7.64 3.34
CA ALA A 155 2.60 7.46 2.39
C ALA A 155 1.24 7.36 3.10
N ILE A 156 1.14 6.58 4.19
CA ILE A 156 -0.12 6.42 4.90
C ILE A 156 -0.52 7.73 5.59
N SER A 157 0.43 8.49 6.16
CA SER A 157 0.11 9.79 6.76
C SER A 157 -0.44 10.78 5.74
N LEU A 158 0.15 10.87 4.55
CA LEU A 158 -0.37 11.70 3.46
C LEU A 158 -1.74 11.21 2.98
N GLY A 159 -1.92 9.91 2.84
CA GLY A 159 -3.21 9.31 2.50
C GLY A 159 -4.31 9.65 3.53
N ARG A 160 -3.99 9.72 4.82
CA ARG A 160 -4.94 10.05 5.90
C ARG A 160 -5.40 11.50 5.87
N VAL A 161 -4.57 12.40 5.40
CA VAL A 161 -4.94 13.82 5.18
C VAL A 161 -5.42 14.08 3.76
N ASN A 162 -5.74 13.02 3.00
CA ASN A 162 -6.19 13.07 1.61
C ASN A 162 -5.22 13.83 0.68
N GLY A 163 -3.92 13.75 0.94
CA GLY A 163 -2.92 14.52 0.21
C GLY A 163 -2.97 16.03 0.47
N ASN A 164 -3.85 16.49 1.35
CA ASN A 164 -3.99 17.91 1.67
C ASN A 164 -2.95 18.32 2.70
N VAL A 165 -1.96 19.07 2.24
CA VAL A 165 -0.92 19.66 3.08
C VAL A 165 -0.93 21.18 2.93
N PRO A 166 -0.49 21.97 3.95
CA PRO A 166 -0.32 23.41 3.83
C PRO A 166 0.55 23.80 2.63
N GLN A 167 0.33 24.97 2.02
CA GLN A 167 1.09 25.41 0.85
C GLN A 167 2.59 25.58 1.14
N ASP A 168 2.95 25.89 2.37
CA ASP A 168 4.33 26.05 2.86
C ASP A 168 4.91 24.75 3.45
N PHE A 169 4.19 23.62 3.37
CA PHE A 169 4.65 22.34 3.89
C PHE A 169 5.80 21.78 3.03
N ASN A 170 6.94 21.59 3.65
CA ASN A 170 8.08 20.96 3.02
C ASN A 170 8.16 19.49 3.44
N LEU A 171 7.74 18.60 2.55
CA LEU A 171 7.71 17.17 2.81
C LEU A 171 9.12 16.60 3.02
N GLU A 172 10.11 17.05 2.25
CA GLU A 172 11.49 16.59 2.40
C GLU A 172 12.03 16.91 3.80
N GLU A 173 11.82 18.12 4.28
CA GLU A 173 12.25 18.52 5.63
C GLU A 173 11.48 17.77 6.72
N ALA A 174 10.19 17.49 6.52
CA ALA A 174 9.40 16.70 7.46
C ALA A 174 9.90 15.25 7.58
N ILE A 175 10.40 14.67 6.48
CA ILE A 175 10.97 13.32 6.50
C ILE A 175 12.38 13.30 7.13
N LYS A 176 13.15 14.38 7.02
CA LYS A 176 14.48 14.52 7.64
C LYS A 176 14.42 14.71 9.16
N ALA A 177 13.30 15.19 9.71
CA ALA A 177 13.15 15.50 11.12
C ALA A 177 13.15 14.24 12.00
#